data_0b3f2c3203364cdfaffb52464e1c6810
#
_entry.id   0b3f2c3203364cdfaffb52464e1c6810
#
_cell.length_a   1.000
_cell.length_b   1.000
_cell.length_c   1.000
_cell.angle_alpha   90.00
_cell.angle_beta   90.00
_cell.angle_gamma   90.00
#
_symmetry.space_group_name_H-M   'P 1'
#
loop_
_entity.id
_entity.type
_entity.pdbx_description
1 polymer ?
#
loop_
_entity_poly.entity_id
_entity_poly.type
_entity_poly.pdbx_seq_one_letter_code
_entity_poly.pdbx_strand_id
1 'polypeptide(L)'
;MLAAVLLATATTLAYGQADWENPVKKSLREGKPVVGLTVSIPSPEVVVQASTLGFDYVWLEMEHSPTTLETLRNMILATRGTSLVPIVRVPINELWTAKRVLDAGALGVIFPWCSTPDQARQAVAACKYPPLGKRGAGFGLANLRWPAPGGYADWSDKNVMVIGIIEEKEAIDNIEQIAAVPGLDVMFIGPTDLSYSYGLRGKQDAPVMKEAIAKVLAAGKKYNVTVGRTVTGAEGPDLIQQGFKFFQAGSELNYMALGTQAVLKGMGKTAPDLSNRPLY
;
A
#
# COMPACT_ATOMS: atom_id res chain seq x y z
N MET A 1 -10.17 55.17 -33.10
CA MET A 1 -10.46 54.37 -31.90
C MET A 1 -10.29 52.91 -32.28
N LEU A 2 -9.14 52.33 -31.99
CA LEU A 2 -8.89 50.88 -32.15
C LEU A 2 -9.29 50.16 -30.88
N ALA A 3 -10.25 49.25 -30.98
CA ALA A 3 -10.61 48.36 -29.89
C ALA A 3 -9.65 47.17 -29.92
N ALA A 4 -8.79 47.06 -28.91
CA ALA A 4 -7.94 45.88 -28.69
C ALA A 4 -8.80 44.77 -28.05
N VAL A 5 -9.04 43.70 -28.78
CA VAL A 5 -9.64 42.47 -28.25
C VAL A 5 -8.53 41.69 -27.55
N LEU A 6 -8.57 41.70 -26.22
CA LEU A 6 -7.78 40.77 -25.40
C LEU A 6 -8.34 39.36 -25.53
N LEU A 7 -7.70 38.48 -26.30
CA LEU A 7 -7.90 37.05 -26.20
C LEU A 7 -7.29 36.55 -24.89
N ALA A 8 -8.11 36.30 -23.90
CA ALA A 8 -7.71 35.55 -22.72
C ALA A 8 -7.58 34.07 -23.12
N THR A 9 -6.35 33.61 -23.33
CA THR A 9 -6.08 32.18 -23.45
C THR A 9 -6.26 31.55 -22.08
N ALA A 10 -7.43 30.95 -21.85
CA ALA A 10 -7.67 30.09 -20.71
C ALA A 10 -6.79 28.84 -20.91
N THR A 11 -5.64 28.80 -20.25
CA THR A 11 -4.88 27.56 -20.05
C THR A 11 -5.72 26.68 -19.13
N THR A 12 -6.58 25.85 -19.73
CA THR A 12 -7.18 24.71 -19.04
C THR A 12 -6.02 23.81 -18.64
N LEU A 13 -5.72 23.80 -17.34
CA LEU A 13 -4.91 22.76 -16.73
C LEU A 13 -5.64 21.43 -17.01
N ALA A 14 -5.21 20.75 -18.07
CA ALA A 14 -5.67 19.44 -18.44
C ALA A 14 -5.15 18.45 -17.37
N TYR A 15 -5.88 18.32 -16.27
CA TYR A 15 -5.78 17.18 -15.37
C TYR A 15 -6.44 15.98 -16.06
N GLY A 16 -5.67 15.32 -16.91
CA GLY A 16 -6.10 14.15 -17.65
C GLY A 16 -5.01 13.77 -18.65
N GLN A 17 -3.83 13.38 -18.13
CA GLN A 17 -2.83 12.77 -19.00
C GLN A 17 -3.32 11.37 -19.35
N ALA A 18 -3.55 11.12 -20.64
CA ALA A 18 -3.85 9.77 -21.17
C ALA A 18 -2.77 8.75 -20.77
N ASP A 19 -1.57 9.23 -20.43
CA ASP A 19 -0.38 8.44 -20.07
C ASP A 19 -0.04 8.44 -18.56
N TRP A 20 -0.96 8.89 -17.69
CA TRP A 20 -0.70 8.85 -16.25
C TRP A 20 -0.62 7.41 -15.75
N GLU A 21 0.49 7.07 -15.13
CA GLU A 21 0.74 5.78 -14.50
C GLU A 21 0.89 5.96 -12.99
N ASN A 22 0.39 5.01 -12.22
CA ASN A 22 0.59 4.95 -10.77
C ASN A 22 2.11 4.97 -10.46
N PRO A 23 2.63 6.03 -9.79
CA PRO A 23 4.07 6.20 -9.59
C PRO A 23 4.70 5.07 -8.77
N VAL A 24 3.97 4.42 -7.87
CA VAL A 24 4.44 3.25 -7.13
C VAL A 24 4.64 2.06 -8.08
N LYS A 25 3.65 1.76 -8.95
CA LYS A 25 3.79 0.70 -9.98
C LYS A 25 4.97 0.99 -10.92
N LYS A 26 5.11 2.22 -11.34
CA LYS A 26 6.20 2.66 -12.20
C LYS A 26 7.56 2.42 -11.54
N SER A 27 7.75 2.90 -10.30
CA SER A 27 9.00 2.71 -9.55
C SER A 27 9.35 1.23 -9.38
N LEU A 28 8.39 0.40 -9.00
CA LEU A 28 8.61 -1.04 -8.85
C LEU A 28 8.97 -1.72 -10.15
N ARG A 29 8.31 -1.36 -11.27
CA ARG A 29 8.65 -1.87 -12.61
C ARG A 29 10.06 -1.47 -13.04
N GLU A 30 10.51 -0.26 -12.68
CA GLU A 30 11.87 0.22 -12.89
C GLU A 30 12.90 -0.40 -11.91
N GLY A 31 12.46 -1.29 -11.02
CA GLY A 31 13.32 -1.96 -10.04
C GLY A 31 13.67 -1.11 -8.83
N LYS A 32 13.07 0.08 -8.68
CA LYS A 32 13.30 1.00 -7.56
C LYS A 32 12.47 0.61 -6.34
N PRO A 33 13.03 0.70 -5.12
CA PRO A 33 12.26 0.50 -3.90
C PRO A 33 11.28 1.65 -3.68
N VAL A 34 10.16 1.35 -3.03
CA VAL A 34 9.15 2.32 -2.60
C VAL A 34 8.89 2.20 -1.10
N VAL A 35 8.62 3.33 -0.46
CA VAL A 35 8.46 3.41 1.00
C VAL A 35 7.14 4.11 1.31
N GLY A 36 6.33 3.47 2.17
CA GLY A 36 5.05 4.01 2.59
C GLY A 36 4.92 4.15 4.11
N LEU A 37 4.04 5.07 4.50
CA LEU A 37 3.63 5.30 5.87
C LEU A 37 2.27 4.64 6.12
N THR A 38 2.15 3.86 7.19
CA THR A 38 0.83 3.42 7.68
C THR A 38 0.15 4.55 8.44
N VAL A 39 -1.11 4.81 8.12
CA VAL A 39 -1.96 5.75 8.84
C VAL A 39 -3.08 4.97 9.51
N SER A 40 -2.99 4.89 10.85
CA SER A 40 -3.91 4.17 11.73
C SER A 40 -4.93 5.11 12.38
N ILE A 41 -4.58 6.40 12.54
CA ILE A 41 -5.50 7.44 13.01
C ILE A 41 -6.37 7.90 11.84
N PRO A 42 -7.72 7.87 11.98
CA PRO A 42 -8.62 8.30 10.90
C PRO A 42 -8.60 9.83 10.73
N SER A 43 -7.51 10.38 10.18
CA SER A 43 -7.31 11.83 9.99
C SER A 43 -6.77 12.15 8.59
N PRO A 44 -7.52 12.93 7.80
CA PRO A 44 -7.02 13.50 6.55
C PRO A 44 -5.78 14.39 6.74
N GLU A 45 -5.63 15.08 7.88
CA GLU A 45 -4.50 15.95 8.18
C GLU A 45 -3.19 15.16 8.29
N VAL A 46 -3.24 13.95 8.85
CA VAL A 46 -2.07 13.05 8.87
C VAL A 46 -1.64 12.68 7.45
N VAL A 47 -2.61 12.44 6.55
CA VAL A 47 -2.33 12.15 5.14
C VAL A 47 -1.74 13.37 4.42
N VAL A 48 -2.27 14.57 4.65
CA VAL A 48 -1.69 15.82 4.14
C VAL A 48 -0.26 15.97 4.61
N GLN A 49 0.02 15.77 5.90
CA GLN A 49 1.38 15.83 6.43
C GLN A 49 2.28 14.77 5.76
N ALA A 50 1.83 13.52 5.63
CA ALA A 50 2.59 12.45 4.98
C ALA A 50 2.98 12.80 3.53
N SER A 51 2.13 13.52 2.81
CA SER A 51 2.39 13.93 1.43
C SER A 51 3.56 14.89 1.26
N THR A 52 4.00 15.54 2.34
CA THR A 52 5.13 16.48 2.37
C THR A 52 6.44 15.85 2.85
N LEU A 53 6.41 14.59 3.31
CA LEU A 53 7.55 13.94 3.97
C LEU A 53 8.36 13.01 3.06
N GLY A 54 7.97 12.88 1.77
CA GLY A 54 8.72 12.12 0.79
C GLY A 54 8.37 10.62 0.72
N PHE A 55 7.25 10.20 1.32
CA PHE A 55 6.73 8.85 1.13
C PHE A 55 6.15 8.68 -0.29
N ASP A 56 6.31 7.47 -0.86
CA ASP A 56 5.76 7.13 -2.16
C ASP A 56 4.27 6.80 -2.07
N TYR A 57 3.85 6.19 -0.97
CA TYR A 57 2.47 5.82 -0.75
C TYR A 57 2.06 5.96 0.71
N VAL A 58 0.77 6.05 0.95
CA VAL A 58 0.16 5.94 2.26
C VAL A 58 -0.63 4.63 2.33
N TRP A 59 -0.35 3.83 3.36
CA TRP A 59 -1.08 2.63 3.72
C TRP A 59 -2.21 3.03 4.67
N LEU A 60 -3.42 3.19 4.12
CA LEU A 60 -4.60 3.53 4.90
C LEU A 60 -5.17 2.27 5.54
N GLU A 61 -5.17 2.26 6.85
CA GLU A 61 -5.45 1.08 7.64
C GLU A 61 -6.95 0.96 7.94
N MET A 62 -7.57 -0.20 7.64
CA MET A 62 -8.96 -0.49 8.00
C MET A 62 -9.15 -1.85 8.69
N GLU A 63 -8.10 -2.67 8.84
CA GLU A 63 -8.18 -3.94 9.56
C GLU A 63 -8.03 -3.72 11.08
N HIS A 64 -6.99 -2.99 11.50
CA HIS A 64 -6.66 -2.77 12.92
C HIS A 64 -6.84 -1.29 13.33
N SER A 65 -7.72 -0.56 12.66
CA SER A 65 -8.03 0.82 13.00
C SER A 65 -9.54 1.08 12.95
N PRO A 66 -10.02 2.14 13.63
CA PRO A 66 -11.43 2.50 13.60
C PRO A 66 -11.83 3.28 12.32
N THR A 67 -11.01 3.23 11.27
CA THR A 67 -11.25 3.98 10.03
C THR A 67 -12.55 3.53 9.35
N THR A 68 -13.50 4.45 9.23
CA THR A 68 -14.74 4.23 8.48
C THR A 68 -14.54 4.52 6.99
N LEU A 69 -15.45 4.03 6.15
CA LEU A 69 -15.37 4.30 4.70
C LEU A 69 -15.50 5.81 4.39
N GLU A 70 -16.29 6.55 5.15
CA GLU A 70 -16.44 8.00 5.01
C GLU A 70 -15.12 8.72 5.30
N THR A 71 -14.49 8.40 6.44
CA THR A 71 -13.19 8.97 6.80
C THR A 71 -12.12 8.57 5.81
N LEU A 72 -12.08 7.28 5.42
CA LEU A 72 -11.17 6.79 4.38
C LEU A 72 -11.26 7.62 3.10
N ARG A 73 -12.49 7.90 2.63
CA ARG A 73 -12.67 8.74 1.44
C ARG A 73 -12.05 10.11 1.61
N ASN A 74 -12.24 10.77 2.77
CA ASN A 74 -11.64 12.07 3.05
C ASN A 74 -10.09 11.98 3.08
N MET A 75 -9.54 10.91 3.64
CA MET A 75 -8.10 10.62 3.61
C MET A 75 -7.57 10.41 2.18
N ILE A 76 -8.30 9.70 1.32
CA ILE A 76 -7.96 9.55 -0.10
C ILE A 76 -7.99 10.90 -0.82
N LEU A 77 -9.01 11.73 -0.57
CA LEU A 77 -9.09 13.07 -1.14
C LEU A 77 -7.92 13.97 -0.72
N ALA A 78 -7.40 13.78 0.50
CA ALA A 78 -6.23 14.52 1.00
C ALA A 78 -4.94 14.26 0.19
N THR A 79 -4.87 13.17 -0.57
CA THR A 79 -3.75 12.92 -1.50
C THR A 79 -3.86 13.68 -2.83
N ARG A 80 -4.93 14.46 -3.06
CA ARG A 80 -5.16 15.14 -4.33
C ARG A 80 -4.10 16.23 -4.57
N GLY A 81 -3.53 16.23 -5.78
CA GLY A 81 -2.48 17.20 -6.15
C GLY A 81 -1.09 16.84 -5.65
N THR A 82 -0.91 15.68 -5.03
CA THR A 82 0.38 15.16 -4.56
C THR A 82 0.78 13.91 -5.33
N SER A 83 2.04 13.48 -5.17
CA SER A 83 2.54 12.20 -5.69
C SER A 83 2.21 11.00 -4.79
N LEU A 84 1.67 11.24 -3.59
CA LEU A 84 1.39 10.21 -2.60
C LEU A 84 0.25 9.30 -3.06
N VAL A 85 0.52 8.00 -3.18
CA VAL A 85 -0.45 6.99 -3.66
C VAL A 85 -1.27 6.43 -2.50
N PRO A 86 -2.62 6.55 -2.49
CA PRO A 86 -3.44 5.94 -1.46
C PRO A 86 -3.64 4.44 -1.72
N ILE A 87 -3.11 3.60 -0.84
CA ILE A 87 -3.26 2.14 -0.83
C ILE A 87 -3.98 1.75 0.47
N VAL A 88 -5.00 0.92 0.40
CA VAL A 88 -5.87 0.62 1.53
C VAL A 88 -5.73 -0.83 1.95
N ARG A 89 -5.45 -1.10 3.24
CA ARG A 89 -5.62 -2.44 3.80
C ARG A 89 -7.09 -2.62 4.22
N VAL A 90 -7.73 -3.56 3.55
CA VAL A 90 -9.11 -3.94 3.87
C VAL A 90 -9.17 -4.91 5.04
N PRO A 91 -10.28 -4.97 5.80
CA PRO A 91 -10.37 -5.82 6.99
C PRO A 91 -10.39 -7.33 6.67
N ILE A 92 -10.74 -7.69 5.44
CA ILE A 92 -10.85 -9.09 5.02
C ILE A 92 -10.73 -9.19 3.50
N ASN A 93 -10.22 -10.33 3.02
CA ASN A 93 -10.10 -10.63 1.60
C ASN A 93 -11.46 -11.03 0.99
N GLU A 94 -12.29 -10.04 0.71
CA GLU A 94 -13.58 -10.22 0.04
C GLU A 94 -13.85 -9.16 -1.03
N LEU A 95 -14.62 -9.54 -2.04
CA LEU A 95 -14.96 -8.69 -3.18
C LEU A 95 -15.59 -7.36 -2.75
N TRP A 96 -16.50 -7.39 -1.79
CA TRP A 96 -17.25 -6.22 -1.38
C TRP A 96 -16.40 -5.20 -0.61
N THR A 97 -15.39 -5.64 0.14
CA THR A 97 -14.48 -4.75 0.87
C THR A 97 -13.58 -3.98 -0.10
N ALA A 98 -12.97 -4.68 -1.05
CA ALA A 98 -12.15 -4.07 -2.10
C ALA A 98 -12.95 -3.11 -2.98
N LYS A 99 -14.16 -3.51 -3.42
CA LYS A 99 -15.04 -2.68 -4.24
C LYS A 99 -15.27 -1.31 -3.61
N ARG A 100 -15.60 -1.26 -2.32
CA ARG A 100 -15.95 0.00 -1.63
C ARG A 100 -14.77 0.96 -1.54
N VAL A 101 -13.58 0.48 -1.23
CA VAL A 101 -12.38 1.32 -1.12
C VAL A 101 -11.90 1.80 -2.49
N LEU A 102 -12.01 0.95 -3.52
CA LEU A 102 -11.68 1.31 -4.89
C LEU A 102 -12.66 2.33 -5.48
N ASP A 103 -13.95 2.22 -5.16
CA ASP A 103 -14.96 3.19 -5.57
C ASP A 103 -14.81 4.54 -4.83
N ALA A 104 -14.21 4.54 -3.64
CA ALA A 104 -13.78 5.76 -2.95
C ALA A 104 -12.53 6.41 -3.57
N GLY A 105 -11.76 5.69 -4.42
CA GLY A 105 -10.60 6.21 -5.15
C GLY A 105 -9.25 5.69 -4.69
N ALA A 106 -9.18 4.58 -3.96
CA ALA A 106 -7.91 3.91 -3.67
C ALA A 106 -7.22 3.44 -4.96
N LEU A 107 -5.90 3.50 -5.00
CA LEU A 107 -5.06 3.03 -6.11
C LEU A 107 -4.33 1.71 -5.83
N GLY A 108 -4.67 1.10 -4.72
CA GLY A 108 -4.23 -0.25 -4.38
C GLY A 108 -5.04 -0.79 -3.22
N VAL A 109 -5.11 -2.12 -3.16
CA VAL A 109 -5.75 -2.84 -2.06
C VAL A 109 -4.79 -3.86 -1.49
N ILE A 110 -4.65 -3.85 -0.18
CA ILE A 110 -3.88 -4.82 0.58
C ILE A 110 -4.86 -5.78 1.25
N PHE A 111 -4.71 -7.04 0.92
CA PHE A 111 -5.57 -8.12 1.42
C PHE A 111 -4.84 -8.91 2.49
N PRO A 112 -5.36 -8.97 3.72
CA PRO A 112 -4.82 -9.85 4.75
C PRO A 112 -5.08 -11.32 4.41
N TRP A 113 -4.36 -12.22 5.04
CA TRP A 113 -4.59 -13.67 4.99
C TRP A 113 -4.59 -14.25 3.56
N CYS A 114 -3.60 -13.85 2.75
CA CYS A 114 -3.43 -14.39 1.40
C CYS A 114 -2.61 -15.71 1.46
N SER A 115 -3.27 -16.79 1.90
CA SER A 115 -2.62 -18.06 2.25
C SER A 115 -2.75 -19.14 1.18
N THR A 116 -3.65 -18.93 0.19
CA THR A 116 -3.87 -19.89 -0.89
C THR A 116 -3.88 -19.19 -2.26
N PRO A 117 -3.59 -19.93 -3.36
CA PRO A 117 -3.69 -19.36 -4.70
C PRO A 117 -5.13 -18.94 -5.06
N ASP A 118 -6.16 -19.54 -4.46
CA ASP A 118 -7.56 -19.12 -4.65
C ASP A 118 -7.83 -17.76 -4.01
N GLN A 119 -7.32 -17.51 -2.80
CA GLN A 119 -7.41 -16.21 -2.15
C GLN A 119 -6.66 -15.13 -2.94
N ALA A 120 -5.48 -15.45 -3.52
CA ALA A 120 -4.77 -14.53 -4.39
C ALA A 120 -5.56 -14.22 -5.68
N ARG A 121 -6.16 -15.23 -6.32
CA ARG A 121 -7.07 -15.04 -7.46
C ARG A 121 -8.30 -14.20 -7.09
N GLN A 122 -8.89 -14.44 -5.92
CA GLN A 122 -10.00 -13.65 -5.41
C GLN A 122 -9.62 -12.17 -5.22
N ALA A 123 -8.45 -11.89 -4.63
CA ALA A 123 -7.94 -10.53 -4.47
C ALA A 123 -7.76 -9.81 -5.81
N VAL A 124 -7.17 -10.48 -6.79
CA VAL A 124 -7.04 -9.93 -8.15
C VAL A 124 -8.40 -9.67 -8.78
N ALA A 125 -9.31 -10.66 -8.72
CA ALA A 125 -10.65 -10.55 -9.30
C ALA A 125 -11.48 -9.42 -8.63
N ALA A 126 -11.27 -9.14 -7.35
CA ALA A 126 -11.93 -8.06 -6.64
C ALA A 126 -11.50 -6.66 -7.12
N CYS A 127 -10.27 -6.54 -7.65
CA CYS A 127 -9.68 -5.26 -8.04
C CYS A 127 -9.85 -4.94 -9.53
N LYS A 128 -10.09 -5.93 -10.38
CA LYS A 128 -10.13 -5.80 -11.86
C LYS A 128 -11.56 -5.89 -12.39
N TYR A 129 -11.82 -5.13 -13.46
CA TYR A 129 -13.11 -5.22 -14.16
C TYR A 129 -13.19 -6.45 -15.07
N PRO A 130 -14.41 -6.92 -15.42
CA PRO A 130 -14.55 -7.95 -16.44
C PRO A 130 -13.92 -7.52 -17.78
N PRO A 131 -13.25 -8.42 -18.53
CA PRO A 131 -13.12 -9.87 -18.28
C PRO A 131 -11.98 -10.26 -17.34
N LEU A 132 -11.13 -9.32 -16.88
CA LEU A 132 -9.95 -9.60 -16.05
C LEU A 132 -10.32 -9.95 -14.60
N GLY A 133 -11.48 -9.52 -14.12
CA GLY A 133 -11.94 -9.73 -12.76
C GLY A 133 -13.46 -9.65 -12.62
N LYS A 134 -13.92 -9.31 -11.41
CA LYS A 134 -15.34 -9.28 -11.03
C LYS A 134 -15.76 -7.94 -10.40
N ARG A 135 -14.92 -6.90 -10.47
CA ARG A 135 -15.24 -5.58 -9.90
C ARG A 135 -16.48 -5.00 -10.57
N GLY A 136 -17.46 -4.55 -9.77
CA GLY A 136 -18.66 -3.87 -10.29
C GLY A 136 -18.36 -2.41 -10.72
N ALA A 137 -19.11 -1.91 -11.71
CA ALA A 137 -18.89 -0.63 -12.36
C ALA A 137 -19.45 0.59 -11.58
N GLY A 138 -19.07 0.76 -10.30
CA GLY A 138 -19.49 1.86 -9.43
C GLY A 138 -18.48 3.02 -9.32
N PHE A 139 -17.73 3.32 -10.37
CA PHE A 139 -16.53 4.18 -10.33
C PHE A 139 -16.77 5.71 -10.36
N GLY A 140 -17.98 6.20 -10.22
CA GLY A 140 -18.27 7.65 -10.34
C GLY A 140 -17.41 8.54 -9.45
N LEU A 141 -17.32 8.22 -8.16
CA LEU A 141 -16.49 8.98 -7.21
C LEU A 141 -14.98 8.80 -7.44
N ALA A 142 -14.57 7.59 -7.79
CA ALA A 142 -13.17 7.32 -8.11
C ALA A 142 -12.72 8.05 -9.38
N ASN A 143 -13.56 8.11 -10.39
CA ASN A 143 -13.28 8.86 -11.63
C ASN A 143 -13.22 10.38 -11.41
N LEU A 144 -13.97 10.93 -10.44
CA LEU A 144 -13.83 12.33 -10.01
C LEU A 144 -12.46 12.59 -9.35
N ARG A 145 -11.91 11.59 -8.63
CA ARG A 145 -10.57 11.69 -8.01
C ARG A 145 -9.47 11.49 -9.04
N TRP A 146 -9.67 10.55 -9.96
CA TRP A 146 -8.71 10.14 -10.99
C TRP A 146 -9.38 10.24 -12.36
N PRO A 147 -9.50 11.44 -12.96
CA PRO A 147 -10.08 11.59 -14.30
C PRO A 147 -9.29 10.76 -15.32
N ALA A 148 -9.96 9.81 -15.96
CA ALA A 148 -9.38 8.89 -16.92
C ALA A 148 -9.95 9.14 -18.33
N PRO A 149 -9.28 9.97 -19.16
CA PRO A 149 -9.67 10.12 -20.56
C PRO A 149 -9.55 8.78 -21.27
N GLY A 150 -10.60 8.40 -22.00
CA GLY A 150 -10.64 7.11 -22.72
C GLY A 150 -11.30 5.95 -21.95
N GLY A 151 -11.67 6.15 -20.69
CA GLY A 151 -12.42 5.18 -19.91
C GLY A 151 -11.75 4.75 -18.61
N TYR A 152 -12.50 4.85 -17.52
CA TYR A 152 -11.99 4.59 -16.18
C TYR A 152 -11.63 3.11 -15.95
N ALA A 153 -12.36 2.17 -16.55
CA ALA A 153 -12.14 0.75 -16.31
C ALA A 153 -10.74 0.31 -16.76
N ASP A 154 -10.38 0.56 -18.02
CA ASP A 154 -9.07 0.21 -18.56
C ASP A 154 -7.92 0.94 -17.87
N TRP A 155 -8.14 2.22 -17.54
CA TRP A 155 -7.19 3.00 -16.77
C TRP A 155 -6.99 2.42 -15.38
N SER A 156 -8.07 2.07 -14.68
CA SER A 156 -8.04 1.48 -13.34
C SER A 156 -7.36 0.12 -13.33
N ASP A 157 -7.66 -0.75 -14.29
CA ASP A 157 -7.05 -2.08 -14.40
C ASP A 157 -5.52 -2.01 -14.55
N LYS A 158 -5.00 -0.96 -15.20
CA LYS A 158 -3.56 -0.70 -15.32
C LYS A 158 -2.95 -0.14 -14.05
N ASN A 159 -3.67 0.72 -13.32
CA ASN A 159 -3.14 1.55 -12.26
C ASN A 159 -3.41 1.05 -10.83
N VAL A 160 -4.47 0.27 -10.62
CA VAL A 160 -4.77 -0.31 -9.29
C VAL A 160 -3.82 -1.47 -8.99
N MET A 161 -3.20 -1.42 -7.81
CA MET A 161 -2.31 -2.45 -7.29
C MET A 161 -3.07 -3.49 -6.47
N VAL A 162 -2.63 -4.74 -6.56
CA VAL A 162 -3.11 -5.86 -5.74
C VAL A 162 -1.96 -6.38 -4.89
N ILE A 163 -2.12 -6.29 -3.58
CA ILE A 163 -1.11 -6.68 -2.60
C ILE A 163 -1.70 -7.76 -1.69
N GLY A 164 -1.07 -8.93 -1.61
CA GLY A 164 -1.44 -10.00 -0.69
C GLY A 164 -0.48 -10.05 0.49
N ILE A 165 -1.00 -10.12 1.74
CA ILE A 165 -0.15 -10.32 2.91
C ILE A 165 0.10 -11.81 3.11
N ILE A 166 1.38 -12.17 3.18
CA ILE A 166 1.90 -13.51 3.42
C ILE A 166 2.26 -13.60 4.90
N GLU A 167 1.33 -14.13 5.70
CA GLU A 167 1.39 -14.04 7.16
C GLU A 167 0.99 -15.33 7.89
N GLU A 168 0.84 -16.42 7.12
CA GLU A 168 0.57 -17.75 7.65
C GLU A 168 1.54 -18.79 7.10
N LYS A 169 1.78 -19.84 7.87
CA LYS A 169 2.57 -21.00 7.42
C LYS A 169 1.98 -21.61 6.13
N GLU A 170 0.67 -21.69 5.99
CA GLU A 170 0.00 -22.18 4.79
C GLU A 170 0.38 -21.37 3.55
N ALA A 171 0.53 -20.04 3.69
CA ALA A 171 0.98 -19.17 2.61
C ALA A 171 2.39 -19.54 2.12
N ILE A 172 3.28 -19.92 3.06
CA ILE A 172 4.65 -20.35 2.73
C ILE A 172 4.65 -21.69 2.01
N ASP A 173 3.75 -22.61 2.40
CA ASP A 173 3.61 -23.91 1.74
C ASP A 173 3.06 -23.75 0.30
N ASN A 174 2.24 -22.72 0.05
CA ASN A 174 1.62 -22.41 -1.24
C ASN A 174 2.33 -21.29 -2.03
N ILE A 175 3.49 -20.80 -1.57
CA ILE A 175 4.04 -19.51 -2.03
C ILE A 175 4.29 -19.42 -3.54
N GLU A 176 4.75 -20.50 -4.17
CA GLU A 176 4.97 -20.52 -5.62
C GLU A 176 3.66 -20.44 -6.40
N GLN A 177 2.61 -21.11 -5.91
CA GLN A 177 1.29 -21.07 -6.54
C GLN A 177 0.63 -19.69 -6.36
N ILE A 178 0.82 -19.05 -5.22
CA ILE A 178 0.37 -17.67 -4.96
C ILE A 178 1.10 -16.70 -5.90
N ALA A 179 2.43 -16.78 -5.95
CA ALA A 179 3.25 -15.93 -6.81
C ALA A 179 2.96 -16.11 -8.32
N ALA A 180 2.48 -17.29 -8.73
CA ALA A 180 2.10 -17.58 -10.12
C ALA A 180 0.75 -16.95 -10.53
N VAL A 181 -0.02 -16.34 -9.61
CA VAL A 181 -1.32 -15.74 -9.92
C VAL A 181 -1.14 -14.46 -10.74
N PRO A 182 -1.65 -14.38 -11.97
CA PRO A 182 -1.51 -13.18 -12.77
C PRO A 182 -2.25 -12.00 -12.15
N GLY A 183 -1.60 -10.84 -12.10
CA GLY A 183 -2.19 -9.60 -11.58
C GLY A 183 -1.97 -9.35 -10.09
N LEU A 184 -1.30 -10.26 -9.36
CA LEU A 184 -0.77 -9.98 -8.04
C LEU A 184 0.51 -9.13 -8.19
N ASP A 185 0.49 -7.89 -7.71
CA ASP A 185 1.61 -6.95 -7.86
C ASP A 185 2.68 -7.13 -6.75
N VAL A 186 2.23 -7.41 -5.51
CA VAL A 186 3.11 -7.49 -4.34
C VAL A 186 2.70 -8.64 -3.42
N MET A 187 3.67 -9.41 -2.97
CA MET A 187 3.58 -10.29 -1.80
C MET A 187 4.23 -9.57 -0.63
N PHE A 188 3.42 -9.11 0.33
CA PHE A 188 3.90 -8.42 1.52
C PHE A 188 4.02 -9.39 2.69
N ILE A 189 5.19 -9.52 3.28
CA ILE A 189 5.38 -10.40 4.43
C ILE A 189 4.91 -9.69 5.69
N GLY A 190 3.93 -10.28 6.41
CA GLY A 190 3.50 -9.92 7.75
C GLY A 190 4.30 -10.70 8.80
N PRO A 191 5.50 -10.25 9.23
CA PRO A 191 6.41 -11.10 10.00
C PRO A 191 5.90 -11.41 11.41
N THR A 192 5.10 -10.55 11.99
CA THR A 192 4.50 -10.76 13.31
C THR A 192 3.54 -11.94 13.26
N ASP A 193 2.50 -11.86 12.42
CA ASP A 193 1.47 -12.90 12.31
C ASP A 193 2.04 -14.21 11.76
N LEU A 194 2.98 -14.13 10.82
CA LEU A 194 3.71 -15.30 10.36
C LEU A 194 4.43 -16.01 11.52
N SER A 195 5.05 -15.26 12.44
CA SER A 195 5.68 -15.85 13.62
C SER A 195 4.66 -16.51 14.56
N TYR A 196 3.49 -15.91 14.71
CA TYR A 196 2.39 -16.52 15.49
C TYR A 196 1.86 -17.79 14.82
N SER A 197 1.73 -17.80 13.51
CA SER A 197 1.33 -18.97 12.73
C SER A 197 2.30 -20.16 12.89
N TYR A 198 3.59 -19.87 13.11
CA TYR A 198 4.60 -20.88 13.47
C TYR A 198 4.68 -21.20 14.97
N GLY A 199 3.80 -20.62 15.82
CA GLY A 199 3.82 -20.79 17.27
C GLY A 199 4.97 -20.06 17.99
N LEU A 200 5.65 -19.14 17.31
CA LEU A 200 6.85 -18.44 17.82
C LEU A 200 6.55 -17.17 18.59
N ARG A 201 5.29 -16.69 18.57
CA ARG A 201 4.81 -15.53 19.34
C ARG A 201 5.72 -14.30 19.27
N GLY A 202 6.02 -13.83 18.05
CA GLY A 202 6.80 -12.62 17.79
C GLY A 202 8.31 -12.83 17.64
N LYS A 203 8.84 -14.04 17.80
CA LYS A 203 10.27 -14.35 17.58
C LYS A 203 10.56 -14.44 16.07
N GLN A 204 10.81 -13.30 15.46
CA GLN A 204 11.00 -13.16 14.00
C GLN A 204 12.40 -13.58 13.51
N ASP A 205 13.36 -13.72 14.42
CA ASP A 205 14.76 -14.11 14.15
C ASP A 205 14.98 -15.62 14.09
N ALA A 206 13.95 -16.42 14.39
CA ALA A 206 14.01 -17.88 14.38
C ALA A 206 14.44 -18.44 13.00
N PRO A 207 15.22 -19.54 12.94
CA PRO A 207 15.68 -20.11 11.67
C PRO A 207 14.55 -20.39 10.68
N VAL A 208 13.42 -20.94 11.13
CA VAL A 208 12.27 -21.23 10.27
C VAL A 208 11.64 -19.97 9.64
N MET A 209 11.72 -18.82 10.32
CA MET A 209 11.27 -17.54 9.77
C MET A 209 12.21 -17.08 8.65
N LYS A 210 13.51 -17.23 8.82
CA LYS A 210 14.50 -16.90 7.78
C LYS A 210 14.31 -17.77 6.54
N GLU A 211 14.08 -19.07 6.73
CA GLU A 211 13.77 -20.00 5.62
C GLU A 211 12.45 -19.63 4.91
N ALA A 212 11.40 -19.30 5.66
CA ALA A 212 10.14 -18.86 5.09
C ALA A 212 10.30 -17.58 4.24
N ILE A 213 10.99 -16.57 4.77
CA ILE A 213 11.30 -15.33 4.07
C ILE A 213 12.10 -15.59 2.79
N ALA A 214 13.12 -16.48 2.85
CA ALA A 214 13.91 -16.85 1.68
C ALA A 214 13.06 -17.51 0.58
N LYS A 215 12.07 -18.36 0.94
CA LYS A 215 11.13 -18.97 -0.01
C LYS A 215 10.27 -17.90 -0.69
N VAL A 216 9.76 -16.92 0.05
CA VAL A 216 8.97 -15.82 -0.53
C VAL A 216 9.79 -15.00 -1.51
N LEU A 217 11.03 -14.64 -1.16
CA LEU A 217 11.95 -13.91 -2.05
C LEU A 217 12.26 -14.71 -3.32
N ALA A 218 12.52 -16.02 -3.19
CA ALA A 218 12.77 -16.89 -4.32
C ALA A 218 11.56 -16.99 -5.28
N ALA A 219 10.35 -17.15 -4.72
CA ALA A 219 9.10 -17.15 -5.50
C ALA A 219 8.87 -15.79 -6.19
N GLY A 220 9.06 -14.67 -5.47
CA GLY A 220 8.94 -13.33 -6.04
C GLY A 220 9.88 -13.13 -7.24
N LYS A 221 11.12 -13.53 -7.11
CA LYS A 221 12.10 -13.49 -8.21
C LYS A 221 11.70 -14.39 -9.40
N LYS A 222 11.27 -15.63 -9.13
CA LYS A 222 10.89 -16.61 -10.15
C LYS A 222 9.70 -16.15 -10.98
N TYR A 223 8.69 -15.57 -10.35
CA TYR A 223 7.43 -15.17 -10.98
C TYR A 223 7.34 -13.66 -11.27
N ASN A 224 8.41 -12.91 -11.01
CA ASN A 224 8.47 -11.45 -11.19
C ASN A 224 7.38 -10.69 -10.40
N VAL A 225 7.12 -11.13 -9.16
CA VAL A 225 6.24 -10.46 -8.20
C VAL A 225 7.09 -9.73 -7.18
N THR A 226 6.76 -8.46 -6.91
CA THR A 226 7.49 -7.68 -5.90
C THR A 226 7.29 -8.27 -4.52
N VAL A 227 8.36 -8.32 -3.72
CA VAL A 227 8.28 -8.72 -2.30
C VAL A 227 8.42 -7.48 -1.42
N GLY A 228 7.51 -7.35 -0.44
CA GLY A 228 7.49 -6.26 0.53
C GLY A 228 7.56 -6.74 1.97
N ARG A 229 7.93 -5.83 2.86
CA ARG A 229 7.87 -6.03 4.32
C ARG A 229 7.93 -4.70 5.07
N THR A 230 7.73 -4.78 6.38
CA THR A 230 8.05 -3.68 7.29
C THR A 230 9.54 -3.36 7.30
N VAL A 231 9.92 -2.12 7.54
CA VAL A 231 11.31 -1.67 7.64
C VAL A 231 11.47 -0.65 8.76
N THR A 232 12.58 -0.76 9.48
CA THR A 232 13.19 0.33 10.24
C THR A 232 14.30 0.94 9.39
N GLY A 233 14.51 2.26 9.41
CA GLY A 233 15.41 2.92 8.46
C GLY A 233 16.82 2.34 8.42
N ALA A 234 17.34 1.84 9.54
CA ALA A 234 18.70 1.30 9.65
C ALA A 234 18.93 0.02 8.82
N GLU A 235 17.91 -0.83 8.67
CA GLU A 235 18.02 -2.11 7.93
C GLU A 235 17.67 -2.01 6.44
N GLY A 236 17.18 -0.84 6.02
CA GLY A 236 16.70 -0.62 4.65
C GLY A 236 17.69 -1.03 3.56
N PRO A 237 18.96 -0.59 3.59
CA PRO A 237 19.95 -0.95 2.56
C PRO A 237 20.14 -2.47 2.43
N ASP A 238 20.23 -3.19 3.55
CA ASP A 238 20.43 -4.64 3.57
C ASP A 238 19.20 -5.37 3.00
N LEU A 239 18.00 -4.91 3.32
CA LEU A 239 16.76 -5.48 2.79
C LEU A 239 16.61 -5.26 1.29
N ILE A 240 16.99 -4.08 0.79
CA ILE A 240 17.01 -3.80 -0.65
C ILE A 240 17.98 -4.75 -1.36
N GLN A 241 19.17 -4.98 -0.78
CA GLN A 241 20.14 -5.90 -1.33
C GLN A 241 19.65 -7.36 -1.35
N GLN A 242 18.84 -7.76 -0.36
CA GLN A 242 18.16 -9.06 -0.33
C GLN A 242 17.07 -9.20 -1.39
N GLY A 243 16.58 -8.11 -1.98
CA GLY A 243 15.59 -8.12 -3.05
C GLY A 243 14.21 -7.58 -2.68
N PHE A 244 14.02 -7.06 -1.46
CA PHE A 244 12.80 -6.36 -1.09
C PHE A 244 12.70 -5.01 -1.79
N LYS A 245 11.49 -4.63 -2.22
CA LYS A 245 11.26 -3.36 -2.92
C LYS A 245 10.02 -2.60 -2.47
N PHE A 246 9.13 -3.19 -1.70
CA PHE A 246 7.92 -2.54 -1.19
C PHE A 246 7.98 -2.48 0.33
N PHE A 247 8.18 -1.28 0.89
CA PHE A 247 8.45 -1.10 2.31
C PHE A 247 7.36 -0.33 3.04
N GLN A 248 6.93 -0.85 4.18
CA GLN A 248 6.09 -0.15 5.15
C GLN A 248 7.01 0.33 6.30
N ALA A 249 7.15 1.64 6.44
CA ALA A 249 8.13 2.27 7.34
C ALA A 249 7.52 2.71 8.68
N GLY A 250 6.63 1.92 9.25
CA GLY A 250 5.96 2.26 10.51
C GLY A 250 4.73 3.14 10.32
N SER A 251 4.23 3.70 11.43
CA SER A 251 3.03 4.53 11.45
C SER A 251 3.30 5.91 12.05
N GLU A 252 2.32 6.82 11.89
CA GLU A 252 2.32 8.12 12.54
C GLU A 252 2.52 8.03 14.06
N LEU A 253 1.96 7.00 14.69
CA LEU A 253 2.12 6.77 16.12
C LEU A 253 3.55 6.42 16.51
N ASN A 254 4.25 5.64 15.68
CA ASN A 254 5.67 5.33 15.88
C ASN A 254 6.52 6.60 15.78
N TYR A 255 6.31 7.42 14.75
CA TYR A 255 7.08 8.65 14.57
C TYR A 255 6.81 9.66 15.65
N MET A 256 5.57 9.79 16.14
CA MET A 256 5.25 10.62 17.31
C MET A 256 6.01 10.14 18.55
N ALA A 257 6.06 8.84 18.77
CA ALA A 257 6.77 8.26 19.91
C ALA A 257 8.29 8.49 19.81
N LEU A 258 8.89 8.25 18.65
CA LEU A 258 10.33 8.47 18.41
C LEU A 258 10.71 9.94 18.55
N GLY A 259 9.92 10.85 17.97
CA GLY A 259 10.15 12.29 18.10
C GLY A 259 10.05 12.77 19.54
N THR A 260 9.07 12.28 20.29
CA THR A 260 8.90 12.60 21.71
C THR A 260 10.07 12.11 22.56
N GLN A 261 10.56 10.88 22.31
CA GLN A 261 11.75 10.36 23.00
C GLN A 261 12.97 11.26 22.80
N ALA A 262 13.22 11.71 21.57
CA ALA A 262 14.34 12.58 21.26
C ALA A 262 14.26 13.92 22.06
N VAL A 263 13.08 14.53 22.10
CA VAL A 263 12.85 15.78 22.85
C VAL A 263 13.02 15.56 24.35
N LEU A 264 12.38 14.54 24.93
CA LEU A 264 12.45 14.27 26.37
C LEU A 264 13.88 13.98 26.83
N LYS A 265 14.63 13.17 26.04
CA LYS A 265 16.04 12.89 26.31
C LYS A 265 16.88 14.17 26.28
N GLY A 266 16.66 15.06 25.30
CA GLY A 266 17.33 16.35 25.22
C GLY A 266 17.04 17.28 26.41
N MET A 267 15.89 17.10 27.07
CA MET A 267 15.47 17.83 28.29
C MET A 267 15.91 17.14 29.59
N GLY A 268 16.71 16.08 29.51
CA GLY A 268 17.14 15.30 30.67
C GLY A 268 16.04 14.48 31.36
N LYS A 269 14.91 14.24 30.68
CA LYS A 269 13.80 13.41 31.17
C LYS A 269 13.96 11.96 30.73
N THR A 270 13.53 11.04 31.58
CA THR A 270 13.45 9.62 31.22
C THR A 270 12.29 9.42 30.21
N ALA A 271 12.60 8.95 28.99
CA ALA A 271 11.59 8.52 28.06
C ALA A 271 11.27 7.02 28.29
N PRO A 272 10.02 6.59 28.11
CA PRO A 272 9.68 5.17 28.20
C PRO A 272 10.42 4.36 27.12
N ASP A 273 10.79 3.12 27.46
CA ASP A 273 11.32 2.17 26.47
C ASP A 273 10.21 1.77 25.50
N LEU A 274 10.45 1.99 24.22
CA LEU A 274 9.52 1.69 23.14
C LEU A 274 10.00 0.52 22.24
N SER A 275 11.09 -0.14 22.62
CA SER A 275 11.71 -1.21 21.83
C SER A 275 10.76 -2.39 21.53
N ASN A 276 9.77 -2.62 22.40
CA ASN A 276 8.80 -3.71 22.28
C ASN A 276 7.41 -3.25 21.78
N ARG A 277 7.28 -2.00 21.32
CA ARG A 277 6.00 -1.56 20.76
C ARG A 277 5.82 -2.08 19.33
N PRO A 278 4.62 -2.56 18.97
CA PRO A 278 4.30 -2.87 17.59
C PRO A 278 4.50 -1.66 16.69
N LEU A 279 4.80 -1.87 15.41
CA LEU A 279 4.98 -0.79 14.44
C LEU A 279 3.66 -0.11 14.03
N TYR A 280 2.52 -0.65 14.48
CA TYR A 280 1.15 -0.09 14.31
C TYR A 280 0.22 -0.63 15.39
#